data_aa3af8857d7e27a2085b5dbf47b76aca
#
_entry.id   aa3af8857d7e27a2085b5dbf47b76aca
#
_cell.length_a   1.000
_cell.length_b   1.000
_cell.length_c   1.000
_cell.angle_alpha   90.00
_cell.angle_beta   90.00
_cell.angle_gamma   90.00
#
_symmetry.space_group_name_H-M   'P 1'
#
loop_
_entity.id
_entity.type
_entity.pdbx_description
1 polymer ?
#
loop_
_entity_poly.entity_id
_entity_poly.type
_entity_poly.pdbx_seq_one_letter_code
_entity_poly.pdbx_strand_id
1 'polypeptide(L)'
;EFTKAILKYSTKEKLLLMYLIYEYIDGNSGERANRICEIFFDDLSHRARYLETILKKELDIFKDKLVQLEERSGLFDSSTDIQLTPKAIALLLQSKDKNKKQEFKAQFTKHIKFNSLKKEIFLDERVARDINQLKDVCSSKNFNKIVKDLKKANLPSGIVSIFYGFAGTGKTASVYEIAKLTKRDVLQVDISSIQSKWVGESEKNTKAIFDEYYKACEILKSKPILLFNEADAIISKRLDVNDAVGQMN
;
A
#
# COMPACT_ATOMS: atom_id res chain seq x y z
N GLU A 1 14.68 23.05 17.35
CA GLU A 1 15.47 22.84 16.10
C GLU A 1 14.62 22.96 14.84
N PHE A 2 13.40 22.41 14.84
CA PHE A 2 12.47 22.52 13.69
C PHE A 2 12.17 23.96 13.29
N THR A 3 11.78 24.81 14.24
CA THR A 3 11.46 26.23 13.98
C THR A 3 12.64 26.98 13.33
N LYS A 4 13.86 26.67 13.78
CA LYS A 4 15.08 27.25 13.17
C LYS A 4 15.34 26.76 11.76
N ALA A 5 15.05 25.47 11.49
CA ALA A 5 15.23 24.89 10.17
C ALA A 5 14.27 25.44 9.12
N ILE A 6 13.06 25.85 9.55
CA ILE A 6 12.04 26.40 8.63
C ILE A 6 12.25 27.90 8.36
N LEU A 7 12.89 28.63 9.24
CA LEU A 7 13.00 30.10 9.13
C LEU A 7 13.64 30.58 7.81
N LYS A 8 14.52 29.79 7.23
CA LYS A 8 15.24 30.11 5.99
C LYS A 8 14.37 30.04 4.73
N TYR A 9 13.23 29.35 4.75
CA TYR A 9 12.38 29.18 3.59
C TYR A 9 11.42 30.35 3.38
N SER A 10 10.96 30.54 2.14
CA SER A 10 9.95 31.54 1.80
C SER A 10 8.62 31.23 2.52
N THR A 11 7.74 32.24 2.60
CA THR A 11 6.41 32.07 3.21
C THR A 11 5.60 30.97 2.53
N LYS A 12 5.67 30.88 1.18
CA LYS A 12 4.98 29.83 0.41
C LYS A 12 5.49 28.43 0.72
N GLU A 13 6.80 28.27 0.84
CA GLU A 13 7.41 27.00 1.19
C GLU A 13 7.09 26.58 2.63
N LYS A 14 7.04 27.54 3.55
CA LYS A 14 6.59 27.29 4.93
C LYS A 14 5.16 26.81 4.98
N LEU A 15 4.26 27.45 4.25
CA LEU A 15 2.87 27.04 4.16
C LEU A 15 2.73 25.63 3.55
N LEU A 16 3.48 25.35 2.49
CA LEU A 16 3.49 24.04 1.86
C LEU A 16 3.97 22.94 2.84
N LEU A 17 5.07 23.18 3.55
CA LEU A 17 5.55 22.25 4.57
C LEU A 17 4.54 22.06 5.69
N MET A 18 3.92 23.13 6.20
CA MET A 18 2.92 23.04 7.27
C MET A 18 1.68 22.25 6.81
N TYR A 19 1.23 22.47 5.57
CA TYR A 19 0.13 21.74 4.99
C TYR A 19 0.45 20.25 4.86
N LEU A 20 1.61 19.90 4.31
CA LEU A 20 2.04 18.51 4.18
C LEU A 20 2.25 17.82 5.52
N ILE A 21 2.67 18.56 6.56
CA ILE A 21 2.76 18.04 7.93
C ILE A 21 1.35 17.75 8.48
N TYR A 22 0.42 18.65 8.25
CA TYR A 22 -0.97 18.46 8.67
C TYR A 22 -1.55 17.20 8.02
N GLU A 23 -1.43 17.06 6.69
CA GLU A 23 -1.86 15.87 5.95
C GLU A 23 -1.19 14.59 6.49
N TYR A 24 0.11 14.65 6.78
CA TYR A 24 0.84 13.52 7.35
C TYR A 24 0.33 13.12 8.74
N ILE A 25 0.01 14.10 9.60
CA ILE A 25 -0.55 13.85 10.94
C ILE A 25 -1.94 13.24 10.84
N ASP A 26 -2.74 13.67 9.86
CA ASP A 26 -4.08 13.15 9.58
C ASP A 26 -4.08 11.77 8.91
N GLY A 27 -2.89 11.24 8.59
CA GLY A 27 -2.70 9.88 8.09
C GLY A 27 -2.57 9.78 6.57
N ASN A 28 -2.51 10.91 5.86
CA ASN A 28 -2.28 10.96 4.42
C ASN A 28 -0.78 10.93 4.11
N SER A 29 -0.37 10.21 3.06
CA SER A 29 1.04 10.10 2.67
C SER A 29 1.53 11.31 1.87
N GLY A 30 0.63 12.10 1.28
CA GLY A 30 0.91 13.24 0.44
C GLY A 30 -0.35 13.80 -0.20
N GLU A 31 -0.24 14.87 -0.97
CA GLU A 31 -1.35 15.52 -1.66
C GLU A 31 -0.98 15.85 -3.11
N ARG A 32 -1.99 15.89 -3.99
CA ARG A 32 -1.81 16.25 -5.40
C ARG A 32 -1.30 17.68 -5.55
N ALA A 33 -0.28 17.87 -6.38
CA ALA A 33 0.29 19.18 -6.63
C ALA A 33 -0.75 20.21 -7.10
N ASN A 34 -1.66 19.79 -7.97
CA ASN A 34 -2.76 20.64 -8.45
C ASN A 34 -3.66 21.09 -7.31
N ARG A 35 -4.06 20.19 -6.42
CA ARG A 35 -4.95 20.50 -5.29
C ARG A 35 -4.31 21.48 -4.31
N ILE A 36 -3.02 21.32 -4.05
CA ILE A 36 -2.27 22.30 -3.23
C ILE A 36 -2.31 23.69 -3.84
N CYS A 37 -2.15 23.78 -5.17
CA CYS A 37 -2.24 25.07 -5.86
C CYS A 37 -3.64 25.66 -5.78
N GLU A 38 -4.70 24.85 -5.82
CA GLU A 38 -6.09 25.28 -5.65
C GLU A 38 -6.35 25.83 -4.24
N ILE A 39 -5.78 25.21 -3.22
CA ILE A 39 -5.92 25.65 -1.83
C ILE A 39 -5.15 26.95 -1.57
N PHE A 40 -3.99 27.14 -2.21
CA PHE A 40 -3.11 28.26 -1.91
C PHE A 40 -3.42 29.53 -2.72
N PHE A 41 -4.10 29.41 -3.87
CA PHE A 41 -4.34 30.53 -4.77
C PHE A 41 -5.75 30.48 -5.38
N ASP A 42 -6.44 31.61 -5.37
CA ASP A 42 -7.74 31.73 -6.03
C ASP A 42 -7.56 31.96 -7.55
N ASP A 43 -6.50 32.63 -7.96
CA ASP A 43 -6.24 33.00 -9.35
C ASP A 43 -5.53 31.89 -10.14
N LEU A 44 -6.04 31.59 -11.33
CA LEU A 44 -5.53 30.53 -12.22
C LEU A 44 -4.07 30.79 -12.67
N SER A 45 -3.68 32.02 -12.88
CA SER A 45 -2.32 32.37 -13.34
C SER A 45 -1.29 32.07 -12.24
N HIS A 46 -1.65 32.34 -10.99
CA HIS A 46 -0.82 32.04 -9.84
C HIS A 46 -0.74 30.53 -9.57
N ARG A 47 -1.85 29.82 -9.75
CA ARG A 47 -1.89 28.34 -9.66
C ARG A 47 -0.93 27.69 -10.67
N ALA A 48 -1.05 28.08 -11.95
CA ALA A 48 -0.24 27.54 -13.02
C ALA A 48 1.27 27.77 -12.79
N ARG A 49 1.64 29.01 -12.42
CA ARG A 49 3.03 29.35 -12.13
C ARG A 49 3.60 28.59 -10.93
N TYR A 50 2.82 28.47 -9.87
CA TYR A 50 3.29 27.76 -8.68
C TYR A 50 3.39 26.25 -8.92
N LEU A 51 2.45 25.69 -9.67
CA LEU A 51 2.51 24.30 -10.11
C LEU A 51 3.78 24.02 -10.94
N GLU A 52 4.10 24.89 -11.88
CA GLU A 52 5.32 24.79 -12.67
C GLU A 52 6.57 24.81 -11.79
N THR A 53 6.63 25.70 -10.82
CA THR A 53 7.72 25.80 -9.84
C THR A 53 7.88 24.51 -9.03
N ILE A 54 6.75 23.87 -8.63
CA ILE A 54 6.73 22.60 -7.93
C ILE A 54 7.26 21.48 -8.84
N LEU A 55 6.71 21.34 -10.05
CA LEU A 55 7.07 20.28 -10.99
C LEU A 55 8.53 20.36 -11.42
N LYS A 56 9.07 21.55 -11.58
CA LYS A 56 10.49 21.79 -11.86
C LYS A 56 11.40 21.64 -10.63
N LYS A 57 10.83 21.38 -9.43
CA LYS A 57 11.57 21.25 -8.17
C LYS A 57 12.44 22.46 -7.83
N GLU A 58 11.99 23.67 -8.18
CA GLU A 58 12.76 24.92 -8.00
C GLU A 58 12.77 25.39 -6.55
N LEU A 59 11.82 24.95 -5.72
CA LEU A 59 11.74 25.32 -4.31
C LEU A 59 12.92 24.77 -3.51
N ASP A 60 13.41 25.53 -2.53
CA ASP A 60 14.56 25.15 -1.71
C ASP A 60 14.26 23.91 -0.84
N ILE A 61 13.00 23.69 -0.48
CA ILE A 61 12.57 22.48 0.24
C ILE A 61 12.81 21.19 -0.55
N PHE A 62 12.83 21.23 -1.90
CA PHE A 62 13.25 20.09 -2.73
C PHE A 62 14.77 19.90 -2.71
N LYS A 63 15.54 21.00 -2.80
CA LYS A 63 17.01 20.98 -2.75
C LYS A 63 17.50 20.41 -1.43
N ASP A 64 16.82 20.76 -0.33
CA ASP A 64 17.13 20.27 1.00
C ASP A 64 16.57 18.86 1.28
N LYS A 65 15.90 18.26 0.31
CA LYS A 65 15.28 16.92 0.39
C LYS A 65 14.29 16.82 1.56
N LEU A 66 13.47 17.84 1.77
CA LEU A 66 12.37 17.79 2.75
C LEU A 66 11.08 17.29 2.11
N VAL A 67 10.90 17.53 0.82
CA VAL A 67 9.77 17.03 0.04
C VAL A 67 10.25 16.31 -1.21
N GLN A 68 9.40 15.42 -1.71
CA GLN A 68 9.62 14.71 -2.97
C GLN A 68 8.34 14.63 -3.78
N LEU A 69 8.48 14.48 -5.10
CA LEU A 69 7.38 14.22 -6.00
C LEU A 69 7.29 12.72 -6.23
N GLU A 70 6.06 12.21 -6.20
CA GLU A 70 5.73 10.83 -6.56
C GLU A 70 4.72 10.84 -7.71
N GLU A 71 5.08 10.21 -8.82
CA GLU A 71 4.18 10.06 -9.96
C GLU A 71 3.25 8.88 -9.70
N ARG A 72 1.96 9.15 -9.64
CA ARG A 72 0.93 8.11 -9.67
C ARG A 72 0.58 7.83 -11.12
N SER A 73 1.09 6.75 -11.65
CA SER A 73 0.62 6.23 -12.94
C SER A 73 -0.54 5.27 -12.71
N GLY A 74 -1.76 5.76 -12.83
CA GLY A 74 -2.98 4.97 -12.93
C GLY A 74 -3.44 4.89 -14.37
N LEU A 75 -4.21 3.86 -14.75
CA LEU A 75 -4.78 3.69 -16.09
C LEU A 75 -5.63 4.88 -16.58
N PHE A 76 -6.05 5.78 -15.67
CA PHE A 76 -6.93 6.92 -15.96
C PHE A 76 -6.50 8.24 -15.29
N ASP A 77 -5.38 8.28 -14.55
CA ASP A 77 -4.98 9.47 -13.82
C ASP A 77 -3.46 9.52 -13.68
N SER A 78 -2.81 10.43 -14.43
CA SER A 78 -1.40 10.78 -14.25
C SER A 78 -1.32 12.00 -13.35
N SER A 79 -1.39 11.82 -12.04
CA SER A 79 -1.24 12.90 -11.08
C SER A 79 0.13 12.82 -10.38
N THR A 80 0.70 13.99 -10.13
CA THR A 80 1.94 14.11 -9.35
C THR A 80 1.59 14.52 -7.93
N ASP A 81 1.95 13.66 -6.98
CA ASP A 81 1.77 13.94 -5.56
C ASP A 81 3.05 14.55 -4.97
N ILE A 82 2.88 15.43 -3.99
CA ILE A 82 3.97 15.95 -3.16
C ILE A 82 3.85 15.30 -1.78
N GLN A 83 4.96 14.80 -1.28
CA GLN A 83 5.00 14.16 0.05
C GLN A 83 6.25 14.56 0.83
N LEU A 84 6.17 14.46 2.15
CA LEU A 84 7.32 14.64 3.03
C LEU A 84 8.29 13.47 2.86
N THR A 85 9.58 13.77 2.83
CA THR A 85 10.60 12.73 2.87
C THR A 85 10.75 12.16 4.29
N PRO A 86 11.29 10.93 4.46
CA PRO A 86 11.63 10.38 5.78
C PRO A 86 12.57 11.31 6.58
N LYS A 87 13.44 12.04 5.88
CA LYS A 87 14.32 13.06 6.49
C LYS A 87 13.51 14.20 7.10
N ALA A 88 12.53 14.73 6.37
CA ALA A 88 11.66 15.78 6.86
C ALA A 88 10.86 15.32 8.07
N ILE A 89 10.25 14.14 7.98
CA ILE A 89 9.47 13.55 9.07
C ILE A 89 10.34 13.40 10.34
N ALA A 90 11.54 12.89 10.21
CA ALA A 90 12.46 12.74 11.35
C ALA A 90 12.86 14.09 11.98
N LEU A 91 13.04 15.12 11.16
CA LEU A 91 13.45 16.45 11.58
C LEU A 91 12.29 17.23 12.19
N LEU A 92 11.09 17.08 11.63
CA LEU A 92 9.89 17.82 11.98
C LEU A 92 9.21 17.28 13.25
N LEU A 93 9.15 15.98 13.40
CA LEU A 93 8.46 15.36 14.53
C LEU A 93 9.34 15.27 15.77
N GLN A 94 10.61 15.77 15.71
CA GLN A 94 11.57 15.70 16.81
C GLN A 94 11.51 14.37 17.57
N SER A 95 11.32 13.30 16.83
CA SER A 95 11.19 12.01 17.45
C SER A 95 12.55 11.61 18.02
N LYS A 96 12.80 11.97 19.30
CA LYS A 96 13.82 11.33 20.13
C LYS A 96 13.60 9.81 20.19
N ASP A 97 12.48 9.36 19.80
CA ASP A 97 12.11 7.97 19.61
C ASP A 97 12.50 7.46 18.22
N LYS A 98 13.82 7.32 17.97
CA LYS A 98 14.33 6.43 16.93
C LYS A 98 13.80 4.98 17.07
N ASN A 99 12.98 4.71 18.08
CA ASN A 99 12.41 3.40 18.43
C ASN A 99 10.88 3.35 18.50
N LYS A 100 10.14 4.41 18.24
CA LYS A 100 8.72 4.23 17.92
C LYS A 100 8.62 3.69 16.50
N LYS A 101 8.75 2.36 16.37
CA LYS A 101 8.21 1.64 15.23
C LYS A 101 6.78 2.13 15.06
N GLN A 102 6.46 2.80 13.95
CA GLN A 102 5.07 3.03 13.58
C GLN A 102 4.37 1.69 13.73
N GLU A 103 3.44 1.61 14.66
CA GLU A 103 2.69 0.38 14.87
C GLU A 103 1.63 0.35 13.77
N PHE A 104 1.77 -0.59 12.86
CA PHE A 104 0.78 -0.79 11.81
C PHE A 104 -0.57 -1.13 12.45
N LYS A 105 -1.59 -0.32 12.20
CA LYS A 105 -2.97 -0.55 12.62
C LYS A 105 -3.81 -0.83 11.38
N ALA A 106 -4.29 -2.07 11.30
CA ALA A 106 -5.20 -2.49 10.24
C ALA A 106 -6.60 -1.89 10.46
N GLN A 107 -7.21 -1.38 9.39
CA GLN A 107 -8.57 -0.81 9.38
C GLN A 107 -9.52 -1.65 8.52
N PHE A 108 -9.04 -2.12 7.38
CA PHE A 108 -9.81 -2.88 6.40
C PHE A 108 -9.46 -4.37 6.39
N THR A 109 -8.33 -4.74 6.99
CA THR A 109 -7.86 -6.11 7.06
C THR A 109 -7.71 -6.57 8.52
N LYS A 110 -7.71 -7.87 8.74
CA LYS A 110 -7.32 -8.46 10.01
C LYS A 110 -5.81 -8.70 10.00
N HIS A 111 -5.05 -7.94 10.77
CA HIS A 111 -3.60 -8.15 10.93
C HIS A 111 -3.31 -9.31 11.85
N ILE A 112 -2.66 -10.34 11.33
CA ILE A 112 -2.26 -11.56 12.05
C ILE A 112 -0.74 -11.62 12.05
N LYS A 113 -0.14 -11.47 13.22
CA LYS A 113 1.33 -11.55 13.38
C LYS A 113 1.79 -12.99 13.19
N PHE A 114 2.88 -13.21 12.44
CA PHE A 114 3.40 -14.54 12.18
C PHE A 114 3.75 -15.33 13.46
N ASN A 115 4.13 -14.63 14.52
CA ASN A 115 4.43 -15.24 15.82
C ASN A 115 3.20 -15.84 16.53
N SER A 116 2.00 -15.35 16.23
CA SER A 116 0.75 -15.85 16.80
C SER A 116 0.18 -17.06 16.02
N LEU A 117 0.73 -17.36 14.84
CA LEU A 117 0.27 -18.46 14.02
C LEU A 117 0.72 -19.80 14.60
N LYS A 118 -0.21 -20.75 14.72
CA LYS A 118 0.10 -22.13 15.11
C LYS A 118 0.77 -22.84 13.94
N LYS A 119 1.63 -23.81 14.24
CA LYS A 119 2.29 -24.66 13.27
C LYS A 119 1.73 -26.06 13.48
N GLU A 120 0.92 -26.55 12.56
CA GLU A 120 0.61 -27.98 12.44
C GLU A 120 -0.43 -28.16 11.35
N ILE A 121 0.04 -28.56 10.16
CA ILE A 121 -0.82 -29.03 9.09
C ILE A 121 -0.28 -30.38 8.66
N PHE A 122 -1.15 -31.36 8.62
CA PHE A 122 -0.88 -32.62 7.95
C PHE A 122 -1.37 -32.48 6.52
N LEU A 123 -0.45 -32.49 5.56
CA LEU A 123 -0.73 -32.35 4.15
C LEU A 123 -0.40 -33.64 3.42
N ASP A 124 -1.16 -33.96 2.39
CA ASP A 124 -0.79 -34.97 1.42
C ASP A 124 0.58 -34.62 0.78
N GLU A 125 1.36 -35.62 0.38
CA GLU A 125 2.73 -35.42 -0.14
C GLU A 125 2.78 -34.51 -1.38
N ARG A 126 1.75 -34.51 -2.23
CA ARG A 126 1.67 -33.62 -3.40
C ARG A 126 1.48 -32.18 -2.96
N VAL A 127 0.51 -31.96 -2.10
CA VAL A 127 0.20 -30.63 -1.55
C VAL A 127 1.40 -30.11 -0.75
N ALA A 128 2.06 -30.97 0.03
CA ALA A 128 3.25 -30.60 0.77
C ALA A 128 4.40 -30.11 -0.14
N ARG A 129 4.57 -30.74 -1.31
CA ARG A 129 5.57 -30.29 -2.32
C ARG A 129 5.25 -28.90 -2.85
N ASP A 130 4.00 -28.66 -3.25
CA ASP A 130 3.57 -27.37 -3.79
C ASP A 130 3.71 -26.25 -2.73
N ILE A 131 3.34 -26.53 -1.49
CA ILE A 131 3.50 -25.61 -0.37
C ILE A 131 4.97 -25.32 -0.08
N ASN A 132 5.85 -26.32 -0.15
CA ASN A 132 7.29 -26.12 0.01
C ASN A 132 7.89 -25.27 -1.11
N GLN A 133 7.47 -25.47 -2.36
CA GLN A 133 7.90 -24.61 -3.47
C GLN A 133 7.47 -23.16 -3.24
N LEU A 134 6.20 -22.93 -2.87
CA LEU A 134 5.68 -21.59 -2.60
C LEU A 134 6.39 -20.95 -1.41
N LYS A 135 6.68 -21.72 -0.36
CA LYS A 135 7.49 -21.25 0.78
C LYS A 135 8.87 -20.80 0.34
N ASP A 136 9.55 -21.55 -0.53
CA ASP A 136 10.87 -21.20 -1.02
C ASP A 136 10.83 -19.93 -1.88
N VAL A 137 9.82 -19.77 -2.71
CA VAL A 137 9.57 -18.54 -3.48
C VAL A 137 9.31 -17.35 -2.54
N CYS A 138 8.53 -17.54 -1.48
CA CYS A 138 8.21 -16.50 -0.49
C CYS A 138 9.35 -16.23 0.51
N SER A 139 10.42 -17.03 0.54
CA SER A 139 11.59 -16.76 1.38
C SER A 139 12.18 -15.38 1.05
N SER A 140 12.68 -14.64 2.04
CA SER A 140 13.13 -13.24 1.85
C SER A 140 14.19 -13.10 0.75
N LYS A 141 15.10 -14.07 0.64
CA LYS A 141 16.15 -14.09 -0.38
C LYS A 141 15.59 -14.25 -1.79
N ASN A 142 14.76 -15.25 -2.00
CA ASN A 142 14.22 -15.57 -3.32
C ASN A 142 13.18 -14.53 -3.76
N PHE A 143 12.31 -14.09 -2.83
CA PHE A 143 11.33 -13.06 -3.09
C PHE A 143 11.98 -11.75 -3.57
N ASN A 144 13.03 -11.29 -2.87
CA ASN A 144 13.74 -10.07 -3.28
C ASN A 144 14.40 -10.20 -4.65
N LYS A 145 14.94 -11.40 -4.98
CA LYS A 145 15.50 -11.67 -6.30
C LYS A 145 14.41 -11.60 -7.38
N ILE A 146 13.29 -12.29 -7.18
CA ILE A 146 12.15 -12.31 -8.10
C ILE A 146 11.61 -10.89 -8.33
N VAL A 147 11.38 -10.13 -7.27
CA VAL A 147 10.91 -8.73 -7.38
C VAL A 147 11.89 -7.86 -8.18
N LYS A 148 13.19 -8.05 -7.97
CA LYS A 148 14.22 -7.33 -8.72
C LYS A 148 14.20 -7.68 -10.22
N ASP A 149 14.04 -8.96 -10.54
CA ASP A 149 14.02 -9.43 -11.92
C ASP A 149 12.73 -9.00 -12.64
N LEU A 150 11.58 -9.06 -11.97
CA LEU A 150 10.31 -8.53 -12.50
C LEU A 150 10.40 -7.03 -12.79
N LYS A 151 10.97 -6.24 -11.87
CA LYS A 151 11.18 -4.80 -12.09
C LYS A 151 12.09 -4.49 -13.27
N LYS A 152 13.15 -5.27 -13.49
CA LYS A 152 14.02 -5.12 -14.67
C LYS A 152 13.29 -5.40 -15.97
N ALA A 153 12.30 -6.31 -15.93
CA ALA A 153 11.47 -6.66 -17.07
C ALA A 153 10.25 -5.73 -17.25
N ASN A 154 10.15 -4.64 -16.47
CA ASN A 154 8.98 -3.75 -16.42
C ASN A 154 7.65 -4.50 -16.14
N LEU A 155 7.71 -5.58 -15.38
CA LEU A 155 6.54 -6.36 -14.97
C LEU A 155 6.08 -5.97 -13.56
N PRO A 156 4.77 -6.11 -13.25
CA PRO A 156 4.25 -5.90 -11.90
C PRO A 156 5.01 -6.76 -10.88
N SER A 157 5.46 -6.15 -9.79
CA SER A 157 6.28 -6.82 -8.79
C SER A 157 5.40 -7.42 -7.70
N GLY A 158 5.19 -8.73 -7.74
CA GLY A 158 4.42 -9.46 -6.74
C GLY A 158 4.32 -10.94 -7.08
N ILE A 159 3.84 -11.72 -6.13
CA ILE A 159 3.51 -13.13 -6.32
C ILE A 159 2.05 -13.29 -5.96
N VAL A 160 1.26 -13.81 -6.88
CA VAL A 160 -0.14 -14.13 -6.68
C VAL A 160 -0.29 -15.64 -6.75
N SER A 161 -1.01 -16.22 -5.77
CA SER A 161 -1.28 -17.64 -5.70
C SER A 161 -2.76 -17.87 -5.40
N ILE A 162 -3.36 -18.85 -6.05
CA ILE A 162 -4.75 -19.25 -5.84
C ILE A 162 -4.75 -20.64 -5.22
N PHE A 163 -5.37 -20.73 -4.04
CA PHE A 163 -5.63 -22.01 -3.36
C PHE A 163 -7.07 -22.42 -3.64
N TYR A 164 -7.25 -23.56 -4.29
CA TYR A 164 -8.56 -24.11 -4.59
C TYR A 164 -8.72 -25.52 -4.06
N GLY A 165 -9.94 -25.98 -3.90
CA GLY A 165 -10.29 -27.31 -3.36
C GLY A 165 -11.48 -27.26 -2.39
N PHE A 166 -11.92 -28.40 -1.91
CA PHE A 166 -13.09 -28.54 -1.02
C PHE A 166 -12.92 -27.80 0.31
N ALA A 167 -14.03 -27.48 0.96
CA ALA A 167 -14.02 -26.94 2.30
C ALA A 167 -13.27 -27.88 3.27
N GLY A 168 -12.56 -27.34 4.26
CA GLY A 168 -11.84 -28.12 5.25
C GLY A 168 -10.49 -28.72 4.79
N THR A 169 -10.06 -28.56 3.53
CA THR A 169 -8.81 -29.14 3.00
C THR A 169 -7.54 -28.38 3.40
N GLY A 170 -7.62 -27.43 4.33
CA GLY A 170 -6.45 -26.76 4.89
C GLY A 170 -5.92 -25.58 4.06
N LYS A 171 -6.66 -25.04 3.08
CA LYS A 171 -6.20 -23.89 2.23
C LYS A 171 -5.68 -22.71 3.03
N THR A 172 -6.49 -22.17 3.92
CA THR A 172 -6.12 -21.03 4.77
C THR A 172 -4.99 -21.38 5.73
N ALA A 173 -5.02 -22.61 6.27
CA ALA A 173 -3.99 -23.09 7.18
C ALA A 173 -2.62 -23.22 6.47
N SER A 174 -2.60 -23.63 5.19
CA SER A 174 -1.37 -23.66 4.37
C SER A 174 -0.76 -22.26 4.20
N VAL A 175 -1.59 -21.22 4.00
CA VAL A 175 -1.11 -19.84 3.94
C VAL A 175 -0.50 -19.41 5.27
N TYR A 176 -1.12 -19.76 6.39
CA TYR A 176 -0.59 -19.46 7.72
C TYR A 176 0.73 -20.18 8.00
N GLU A 177 0.89 -21.41 7.52
CA GLU A 177 2.16 -22.13 7.64
C GLU A 177 3.27 -21.44 6.83
N ILE A 178 3.01 -21.07 5.57
CA ILE A 178 3.95 -20.31 4.77
C ILE A 178 4.32 -19.00 5.47
N ALA A 179 3.34 -18.27 6.00
CA ALA A 179 3.54 -17.01 6.72
C ALA A 179 4.45 -17.20 7.94
N LYS A 180 4.18 -18.25 8.73
CA LYS A 180 4.99 -18.61 9.90
C LYS A 180 6.43 -18.93 9.53
N LEU A 181 6.64 -19.80 8.55
CA LEU A 181 7.95 -20.26 8.11
C LEU A 181 8.77 -19.15 7.44
N THR A 182 8.12 -18.26 6.72
CA THR A 182 8.78 -17.12 6.04
C THR A 182 8.87 -15.87 6.89
N LYS A 183 8.36 -15.91 8.14
CA LYS A 183 8.31 -14.79 9.10
C LYS A 183 7.62 -13.56 8.52
N ARG A 184 6.52 -13.77 7.82
CA ARG A 184 5.67 -12.73 7.23
C ARG A 184 4.35 -12.65 7.98
N ASP A 185 3.92 -11.47 8.30
CA ASP A 185 2.58 -11.25 8.84
C ASP A 185 1.53 -11.49 7.75
N VAL A 186 0.29 -11.74 8.16
CA VAL A 186 -0.84 -11.91 7.24
C VAL A 186 -1.83 -10.77 7.45
N LEU A 187 -2.22 -10.14 6.36
CA LEU A 187 -3.36 -9.23 6.30
C LEU A 187 -4.51 -10.00 5.65
N GLN A 188 -5.44 -10.45 6.48
CA GLN A 188 -6.58 -11.23 6.02
C GLN A 188 -7.76 -10.33 5.73
N VAL A 189 -8.32 -10.51 4.55
CA VAL A 189 -9.57 -9.89 4.09
C VAL A 189 -10.65 -10.95 4.12
N ASP A 190 -11.70 -10.70 4.90
CA ASP A 190 -12.89 -11.54 4.93
C ASP A 190 -13.96 -10.93 4.02
N ILE A 191 -14.14 -11.54 2.85
CA ILE A 191 -15.00 -10.98 1.79
C ILE A 191 -16.47 -11.01 2.17
N SER A 192 -16.92 -12.01 2.91
CA SER A 192 -18.31 -12.09 3.36
C SER A 192 -18.67 -10.93 4.29
N SER A 193 -17.75 -10.51 5.15
CA SER A 193 -17.95 -9.35 6.03
C SER A 193 -17.91 -8.02 5.27
N ILE A 194 -17.26 -7.98 4.12
CA ILE A 194 -17.14 -6.83 3.24
C ILE A 194 -18.40 -6.61 2.42
N GLN A 195 -18.97 -7.68 1.86
CA GLN A 195 -20.17 -7.58 1.03
C GLN A 195 -21.39 -7.06 1.77
N SER A 196 -21.56 -7.40 3.03
CA SER A 196 -22.70 -6.96 3.85
C SER A 196 -22.68 -5.46 4.20
N LYS A 197 -21.49 -4.85 4.25
CA LYS A 197 -21.29 -3.44 4.63
C LYS A 197 -21.15 -2.49 3.43
N TRP A 198 -20.99 -3.02 2.20
CA TRP A 198 -20.44 -2.24 1.09
C TRP A 198 -21.25 -2.32 -0.19
N VAL A 199 -22.58 -2.45 -0.08
CA VAL A 199 -23.48 -2.33 -1.23
C VAL A 199 -23.33 -0.94 -1.84
N GLY A 200 -22.71 -0.86 -3.03
CA GLY A 200 -22.55 0.38 -3.80
C GLY A 200 -21.12 0.98 -3.88
N GLU A 201 -20.14 0.54 -3.06
CA GLU A 201 -18.80 1.12 -3.01
C GLU A 201 -17.66 0.11 -3.19
N SER A 202 -17.87 -1.00 -3.87
CA SER A 202 -16.91 -2.12 -3.98
C SER A 202 -15.53 -1.71 -4.50
N GLU A 203 -15.45 -0.76 -5.44
CA GLU A 203 -14.16 -0.33 -6.03
C GLU A 203 -13.33 0.52 -5.06
N LYS A 204 -13.96 1.47 -4.36
CA LYS A 204 -13.27 2.30 -3.36
C LYS A 204 -12.70 1.45 -2.23
N ASN A 205 -13.45 0.46 -1.83
CA ASN A 205 -13.10 -0.40 -0.71
C ASN A 205 -12.01 -1.40 -1.08
N THR A 206 -12.05 -1.94 -2.29
CA THR A 206 -10.96 -2.75 -2.82
C THR A 206 -9.66 -1.94 -2.88
N LYS A 207 -9.73 -0.69 -3.37
CA LYS A 207 -8.59 0.22 -3.37
C LYS A 207 -8.05 0.46 -1.95
N ALA A 208 -8.91 0.71 -0.98
CA ALA A 208 -8.52 0.94 0.41
C ALA A 208 -7.77 -0.25 1.03
N ILE A 209 -8.17 -1.50 0.70
CA ILE A 209 -7.46 -2.72 1.13
C ILE A 209 -6.03 -2.74 0.56
N PHE A 210 -5.87 -2.44 -0.73
CA PHE A 210 -4.54 -2.41 -1.34
C PHE A 210 -3.69 -1.26 -0.81
N ASP A 211 -4.26 -0.08 -0.58
CA ASP A 211 -3.55 1.05 0.02
C ASP A 211 -3.08 0.70 1.44
N GLU A 212 -3.91 0.02 2.24
CA GLU A 212 -3.52 -0.50 3.55
C GLU A 212 -2.40 -1.54 3.44
N TYR A 213 -2.46 -2.44 2.46
CA TYR A 213 -1.40 -3.42 2.21
C TYR A 213 -0.07 -2.75 1.85
N TYR A 214 -0.08 -1.73 0.99
CA TYR A 214 1.13 -0.99 0.64
C TYR A 214 1.72 -0.26 1.84
N LYS A 215 0.90 0.38 2.67
CA LYS A 215 1.33 0.97 3.95
C LYS A 215 1.98 -0.09 4.87
N ALA A 216 1.39 -1.27 4.95
CA ALA A 216 1.97 -2.37 5.74
C ALA A 216 3.33 -2.82 5.19
N CYS A 217 3.50 -2.86 3.87
CA CYS A 217 4.78 -3.20 3.23
C CYS A 217 5.91 -2.23 3.57
N GLU A 218 5.59 -0.98 3.90
CA GLU A 218 6.56 0.05 4.31
C GLU A 218 6.90 -0.04 5.80
N ILE A 219 5.89 -0.30 6.64
CA ILE A 219 6.02 -0.27 8.10
C ILE A 219 6.58 -1.58 8.66
N LEU A 220 6.13 -2.72 8.12
CA LEU A 220 6.50 -4.03 8.64
C LEU A 220 7.90 -4.46 8.16
N LYS A 221 8.62 -5.18 9.01
CA LYS A 221 9.98 -5.66 8.69
C LYS A 221 10.07 -6.53 7.45
N SER A 222 9.04 -7.32 7.21
CA SER A 222 8.90 -8.17 6.02
C SER A 222 7.58 -7.85 5.36
N LYS A 223 7.54 -7.78 4.04
CA LYS A 223 6.30 -7.57 3.28
C LYS A 223 5.28 -8.64 3.68
N PRO A 224 4.09 -8.27 4.16
CA PRO A 224 3.07 -9.21 4.61
C PRO A 224 2.47 -9.99 3.45
N ILE A 225 1.74 -11.05 3.77
CA ILE A 225 0.90 -11.78 2.83
C ILE A 225 -0.50 -11.16 2.90
N LEU A 226 -1.05 -10.71 1.76
CA LEU A 226 -2.44 -10.30 1.65
C LEU A 226 -3.27 -11.55 1.30
N LEU A 227 -4.14 -11.96 2.21
CA LEU A 227 -4.97 -13.15 2.07
C LEU A 227 -6.43 -12.75 1.87
N PHE A 228 -6.99 -13.02 0.72
CA PHE A 228 -8.43 -12.95 0.49
C PHE A 228 -9.04 -14.31 0.81
N ASN A 229 -9.82 -14.36 1.89
CA ASN A 229 -10.56 -15.56 2.26
C ASN A 229 -11.92 -15.55 1.55
N GLU A 230 -12.37 -16.73 1.06
CA GLU A 230 -13.63 -16.85 0.30
C GLU A 230 -13.67 -15.98 -0.98
N ALA A 231 -12.57 -15.97 -1.73
CA ALA A 231 -12.41 -15.16 -2.93
C ALA A 231 -13.40 -15.52 -4.07
N ASP A 232 -14.00 -16.69 -4.04
CA ASP A 232 -15.05 -17.16 -4.94
C ASP A 232 -16.24 -16.19 -4.99
N ALA A 233 -16.59 -15.56 -3.89
CA ALA A 233 -17.63 -14.54 -3.83
C ALA A 233 -17.34 -13.29 -4.69
N ILE A 234 -16.07 -12.98 -4.98
CA ILE A 234 -15.69 -11.88 -5.89
C ILE A 234 -15.59 -12.39 -7.34
N ILE A 235 -15.08 -13.61 -7.53
CA ILE A 235 -14.80 -14.17 -8.85
C ILE A 235 -16.10 -14.55 -9.56
N SER A 236 -17.07 -15.12 -8.85
CA SER A 236 -18.38 -15.52 -9.42
C SER A 236 -19.18 -14.34 -9.97
N LYS A 237 -19.14 -13.18 -9.34
CA LYS A 237 -19.86 -11.98 -9.82
C LYS A 237 -19.44 -11.50 -11.23
N ARG A 238 -18.22 -11.82 -11.68
CA ARG A 238 -17.78 -11.46 -13.05
C ARG A 238 -18.26 -12.43 -14.12
N LEU A 239 -18.56 -13.66 -13.75
CA LEU A 239 -19.12 -14.67 -14.68
C LEU A 239 -20.59 -14.37 -15.00
N ASP A 240 -21.38 -13.93 -14.01
CA ASP A 240 -22.81 -13.62 -14.19
C ASP A 240 -23.06 -12.43 -15.13
N VAL A 241 -22.12 -11.48 -15.22
CA VAL A 241 -22.23 -10.33 -16.15
C VAL A 241 -22.00 -10.74 -17.61
N ASN A 242 -21.18 -11.75 -17.85
CA ASN A 242 -20.90 -12.24 -19.20
C ASN A 242 -22.02 -13.18 -19.72
N ASP A 243 -22.69 -13.90 -18.84
CA ASP A 243 -23.82 -14.76 -19.22
C ASP A 243 -25.08 -13.95 -19.57
N ALA A 244 -25.27 -12.78 -18.97
CA ALA A 244 -26.40 -11.90 -19.28
C ALA A 244 -26.30 -11.27 -20.68
N VAL A 245 -25.09 -11.12 -21.22
CA VAL A 245 -24.86 -10.59 -22.59
C VAL A 245 -24.97 -11.69 -23.65
N GLY A 246 -24.76 -12.96 -23.27
CA GLY A 246 -24.87 -14.12 -24.19
C GLY A 246 -26.31 -14.56 -24.50
N GLN A 247 -27.32 -14.07 -23.72
CA GLN A 247 -28.74 -14.44 -23.93
C GLN A 247 -29.57 -13.39 -24.70
N MET A 248 -28.92 -12.31 -25.18
CA MET A 248 -29.58 -11.26 -25.98
C MET A 248 -29.24 -11.27 -27.46
N ASN A 249 -28.77 -12.41 -28.02
CA ASN A 249 -28.62 -12.60 -29.46
C ASN A 249 -29.38 -13.81 -29.93
#